data_993c234bc9625a5d97f4d50ccc7c1497
#
_entry.id   993c234bc9625a5d97f4d50ccc7c1497
#
_cell.length_a   1.000
_cell.length_b   1.000
_cell.length_c   1.000
_cell.angle_alpha   90.00
_cell.angle_beta   90.00
_cell.angle_gamma   90.00
#
_symmetry.space_group_name_H-M   'P 1'
#
loop_
_entity.id
_entity.type
_entity.pdbx_description
1 polymer ?
#
loop_
_entity_poly.entity_id
_entity_poly.type
_entity_poly.pdbx_seq_one_letter_code
_entity_poly.pdbx_strand_id
1 'polypeptide(L)'
;MKILVVDDESDICEILQYNLETEGFEVVTANSAEEALELPLQEFCMILLDVMMGEMSGFQMALRLKNNSATAHIPIIFITALDGEDNLVKGLNIGADDYISKPLSMKEVKARVRAVLRRSAQSQPQPAAAPQTNSKIVYEGIMLDLNAKTATCDGRELVFTKLEFELLSFFLQHPNKVYSREDLLKHCWPQDVVVLDRTVDVNITRLRKKIGHYGKQIKTRVGYGYCFEK
;
A
#
# COMPACT_ATOMS: atom_id res chain seq x y z
N MET A 1 14.30 -6.52 11.43
CA MET A 1 13.26 -6.32 10.40
C MET A 1 13.93 -6.61 9.07
N LYS A 2 13.33 -7.53 8.27
CA LYS A 2 13.94 -8.07 7.05
C LYS A 2 13.30 -7.42 5.82
N ILE A 3 14.10 -6.81 4.97
CA ILE A 3 13.68 -6.11 3.74
C ILE A 3 14.18 -6.90 2.53
N LEU A 4 13.35 -7.06 1.51
CA LEU A 4 13.75 -7.60 0.23
C LEU A 4 13.98 -6.46 -0.76
N VAL A 5 15.12 -6.48 -1.45
CA VAL A 5 15.44 -5.57 -2.55
C VAL A 5 15.49 -6.40 -3.83
N VAL A 6 14.74 -5.99 -4.83
CA VAL A 6 14.67 -6.68 -6.14
C VAL A 6 14.95 -5.68 -7.24
N ASP A 7 16.09 -5.83 -7.90
CA ASP A 7 16.57 -4.96 -8.98
C ASP A 7 17.54 -5.76 -9.84
N ASP A 8 17.46 -5.69 -11.17
CA ASP A 8 18.36 -6.41 -12.07
C ASP A 8 19.74 -5.75 -12.19
N GLU A 9 19.89 -4.53 -11.67
CA GLU A 9 21.17 -3.84 -11.52
C GLU A 9 21.81 -4.20 -10.16
N SER A 10 22.78 -5.13 -10.15
CA SER A 10 23.48 -5.59 -8.93
C SER A 10 24.09 -4.44 -8.11
N ASP A 11 24.62 -3.41 -8.79
CA ASP A 11 25.22 -2.24 -8.13
C ASP A 11 24.16 -1.48 -7.30
N ILE A 12 22.92 -1.40 -7.79
CA ILE A 12 21.80 -0.78 -7.07
C ILE A 12 21.43 -1.63 -5.87
N CYS A 13 21.36 -2.96 -6.03
CA CYS A 13 21.15 -3.89 -4.93
C CYS A 13 22.18 -3.71 -3.81
N GLU A 14 23.47 -3.66 -4.16
CA GLU A 14 24.56 -3.46 -3.19
C GLU A 14 24.48 -2.12 -2.47
N ILE A 15 24.21 -1.04 -3.19
CA ILE A 15 24.07 0.32 -2.62
C ILE A 15 22.88 0.36 -1.65
N LEU A 16 21.73 -0.20 -2.05
CA LEU A 16 20.54 -0.24 -1.20
C LEU A 16 20.77 -1.12 0.03
N GLN A 17 21.35 -2.31 -0.16
CA GLN A 17 21.69 -3.21 0.94
C GLN A 17 22.57 -2.52 1.96
N TYR A 18 23.72 -2.01 1.54
CA TYR A 18 24.65 -1.33 2.44
C TYR A 18 23.98 -0.19 3.23
N ASN A 19 23.22 0.65 2.54
CA ASN A 19 22.58 1.80 3.15
C ASN A 19 21.46 1.43 4.12
N LEU A 20 20.70 0.39 3.85
CA LEU A 20 19.61 -0.06 4.72
C LEU A 20 20.15 -0.87 5.91
N GLU A 21 21.22 -1.65 5.72
CA GLU A 21 21.91 -2.34 6.82
C GLU A 21 22.51 -1.36 7.82
N THR A 22 23.03 -0.21 7.37
CA THR A 22 23.49 0.86 8.29
C THR A 22 22.37 1.45 9.14
N GLU A 23 21.10 1.29 8.71
CA GLU A 23 19.91 1.67 9.46
C GLU A 23 19.39 0.58 10.41
N GLY A 24 20.08 -0.58 10.46
CA GLY A 24 19.74 -1.71 11.33
C GLY A 24 18.71 -2.68 10.75
N PHE A 25 18.47 -2.64 9.43
CA PHE A 25 17.65 -3.64 8.74
C PHE A 25 18.49 -4.85 8.35
N GLU A 26 17.88 -6.02 8.30
CA GLU A 26 18.40 -7.18 7.59
C GLU A 26 17.94 -7.09 6.14
N VAL A 27 18.86 -7.17 5.19
CA VAL A 27 18.52 -6.97 3.77
C VAL A 27 18.90 -8.21 2.97
N VAL A 28 17.97 -8.69 2.16
CA VAL A 28 18.18 -9.72 1.17
C VAL A 28 17.97 -9.10 -0.20
N THR A 29 18.81 -9.45 -1.15
CA THR A 29 18.74 -8.97 -2.53
C THR A 29 18.36 -10.11 -3.47
N ALA A 30 17.67 -9.78 -4.54
CA ALA A 30 17.39 -10.67 -5.67
C ALA A 30 17.57 -9.89 -6.97
N ASN A 31 18.16 -10.49 -7.98
CA ASN A 31 18.48 -9.83 -9.24
C ASN A 31 17.38 -10.03 -10.31
N SER A 32 16.29 -10.69 -9.95
CA SER A 32 15.10 -10.82 -10.79
C SER A 32 13.86 -11.06 -9.97
N ALA A 33 12.69 -10.86 -10.57
CA ALA A 33 11.41 -11.15 -9.96
C ALA A 33 11.23 -12.66 -9.71
N GLU A 34 11.78 -13.50 -10.62
CA GLU A 34 11.74 -14.95 -10.53
C GLU A 34 12.52 -15.44 -9.31
N GLU A 35 13.77 -14.97 -9.15
CA GLU A 35 14.61 -15.27 -7.99
C GLU A 35 13.92 -14.85 -6.68
N ALA A 36 13.36 -13.65 -6.66
CA ALA A 36 12.65 -13.12 -5.51
C ALA A 36 11.42 -13.96 -5.12
N LEU A 37 10.70 -14.52 -6.11
CA LEU A 37 9.52 -15.36 -5.87
C LEU A 37 9.85 -16.75 -5.29
N GLU A 38 11.09 -17.21 -5.37
CA GLU A 38 11.56 -18.45 -4.75
C GLU A 38 11.87 -18.28 -3.25
N LEU A 39 11.99 -17.04 -2.77
CA LEU A 39 12.30 -16.74 -1.38
C LEU A 39 11.07 -16.90 -0.47
N PRO A 40 11.28 -17.12 0.84
CA PRO A 40 10.19 -17.16 1.82
C PRO A 40 9.62 -15.77 2.07
N LEU A 41 8.83 -15.26 1.13
CA LEU A 41 8.35 -13.87 1.06
C LEU A 41 7.64 -13.40 2.33
N GLN A 42 7.01 -14.30 3.08
CA GLN A 42 6.30 -14.00 4.33
C GLN A 42 7.22 -13.51 5.46
N GLU A 43 8.53 -13.74 5.36
CA GLU A 43 9.51 -13.27 6.34
C GLU A 43 9.88 -11.80 6.17
N PHE A 44 9.55 -11.21 5.01
CA PHE A 44 9.90 -9.83 4.72
C PHE A 44 8.82 -8.86 5.24
N CYS A 45 9.28 -7.80 5.88
CA CYS A 45 8.41 -6.74 6.35
C CYS A 45 8.16 -5.66 5.27
N MET A 46 8.91 -5.71 4.16
CA MET A 46 8.82 -4.77 3.04
C MET A 46 9.58 -5.30 1.84
N ILE A 47 9.15 -4.87 0.64
CA ILE A 47 9.83 -5.14 -0.62
C ILE A 47 10.12 -3.80 -1.33
N LEU A 48 11.39 -3.54 -1.65
CA LEU A 48 11.80 -2.53 -2.62
C LEU A 48 11.92 -3.23 -3.97
N LEU A 49 11.22 -2.76 -4.98
CA LEU A 49 11.03 -3.52 -6.22
C LEU A 49 11.23 -2.61 -7.43
N ASP A 50 12.25 -2.91 -8.23
CA ASP A 50 12.38 -2.24 -9.53
C ASP A 50 11.23 -2.65 -10.46
N VAL A 51 10.79 -1.70 -11.25
CA VAL A 51 9.72 -1.91 -12.24
C VAL A 51 10.25 -2.53 -13.52
N MET A 52 11.44 -2.10 -13.94
CA MET A 52 12.04 -2.45 -15.22
C MET A 52 13.07 -3.57 -15.04
N MET A 53 12.61 -4.80 -15.01
CA MET A 53 13.46 -5.99 -14.93
C MET A 53 13.14 -6.93 -16.10
N GLY A 54 14.05 -7.85 -16.39
CA GLY A 54 14.07 -8.84 -17.45
C GLY A 54 12.74 -9.44 -17.94
N GLU A 55 12.52 -10.74 -17.73
CA GLU A 55 11.33 -11.45 -18.27
C GLU A 55 10.04 -11.07 -17.51
N MET A 56 10.11 -11.01 -16.17
CA MET A 56 9.00 -10.58 -15.33
C MET A 56 9.24 -9.17 -14.81
N SER A 57 8.38 -8.23 -15.18
CA SER A 57 8.45 -6.86 -14.65
C SER A 57 8.05 -6.82 -13.16
N GLY A 58 8.56 -5.80 -12.43
CA GLY A 58 8.17 -5.57 -11.05
C GLY A 58 6.66 -5.37 -10.88
N PHE A 59 5.97 -4.82 -11.86
CA PHE A 59 4.51 -4.72 -11.84
C PHE A 59 3.83 -6.08 -11.85
N GLN A 60 4.32 -7.03 -12.64
CA GLN A 60 3.76 -8.38 -12.68
C GLN A 60 4.03 -9.13 -11.38
N MET A 61 5.23 -8.98 -10.80
CA MET A 61 5.55 -9.54 -9.49
C MET A 61 4.65 -8.95 -8.40
N ALA A 62 4.54 -7.64 -8.32
CA ALA A 62 3.68 -6.96 -7.35
C ALA A 62 2.22 -7.40 -7.45
N LEU A 63 1.70 -7.57 -8.67
CA LEU A 63 0.35 -8.07 -8.90
C LEU A 63 0.15 -9.49 -8.34
N ARG A 64 1.14 -10.38 -8.53
CA ARG A 64 1.13 -11.74 -7.94
C ARG A 64 1.11 -11.67 -6.42
N LEU A 65 1.98 -10.84 -5.81
CA LEU A 65 2.05 -10.68 -4.37
C LEU A 65 0.75 -10.14 -3.78
N LYS A 66 0.18 -9.13 -4.40
CA LYS A 66 -1.06 -8.46 -3.90
C LYS A 66 -2.33 -9.30 -4.12
N ASN A 67 -2.29 -10.29 -5.01
CA ASN A 67 -3.38 -11.25 -5.21
C ASN A 67 -3.26 -12.51 -4.34
N ASN A 68 -2.17 -12.70 -3.62
CA ASN A 68 -1.96 -13.82 -2.71
C ASN A 68 -2.19 -13.35 -1.27
N SER A 69 -3.15 -13.97 -0.56
CA SER A 69 -3.52 -13.62 0.81
C SER A 69 -2.34 -13.68 1.80
N ALA A 70 -1.37 -14.57 1.55
CA ALA A 70 -0.20 -14.73 2.41
C ALA A 70 0.82 -13.59 2.27
N THR A 71 0.82 -12.85 1.16
CA THR A 71 1.80 -11.80 0.84
C THR A 71 1.17 -10.43 0.56
N ALA A 72 -0.16 -10.36 0.39
CA ALA A 72 -0.86 -9.12 0.04
C ALA A 72 -0.64 -7.97 1.05
N HIS A 73 -0.38 -8.33 2.31
CA HIS A 73 -0.15 -7.38 3.40
C HIS A 73 1.26 -6.76 3.37
N ILE A 74 2.22 -7.37 2.65
CA ILE A 74 3.59 -6.88 2.59
C ILE A 74 3.62 -5.58 1.80
N PRO A 75 4.12 -4.47 2.39
CA PRO A 75 4.24 -3.21 1.68
C PRO A 75 5.29 -3.29 0.57
N ILE A 76 4.97 -2.65 -0.55
CA ILE A 76 5.84 -2.58 -1.72
C ILE A 76 6.13 -1.12 -2.04
N ILE A 77 7.42 -0.78 -2.15
CA ILE A 77 7.89 0.49 -2.70
C ILE A 77 8.47 0.19 -4.08
N PHE A 78 7.93 0.79 -5.12
CA PHE A 78 8.54 0.71 -6.43
C PHE A 78 9.74 1.64 -6.56
N ILE A 79 10.77 1.14 -7.21
CA ILE A 79 11.95 1.90 -7.65
C ILE A 79 11.95 1.86 -9.17
N THR A 80 12.13 3.00 -9.87
CA THR A 80 12.07 2.95 -11.33
C THR A 80 12.65 4.20 -12.00
N ALA A 81 13.21 4.00 -13.20
CA ALA A 81 13.62 5.06 -14.11
C ALA A 81 12.46 5.62 -14.95
N LEU A 82 11.25 5.05 -14.84
CA LEU A 82 10.12 5.47 -15.65
C LEU A 82 9.55 6.80 -15.16
N ASP A 83 9.94 7.87 -15.80
CA ASP A 83 9.32 9.19 -15.68
C ASP A 83 8.04 9.19 -16.54
N GLY A 84 6.89 9.20 -15.88
CA GLY A 84 5.60 9.33 -16.58
C GLY A 84 4.41 9.04 -15.66
N GLU A 85 3.40 9.92 -15.73
CA GLU A 85 2.16 9.79 -14.96
C GLU A 85 1.47 8.41 -15.15
N ASP A 86 1.56 7.83 -16.36
CA ASP A 86 0.91 6.55 -16.68
C ASP A 86 1.54 5.36 -15.94
N ASN A 87 2.85 5.37 -15.73
CA ASN A 87 3.56 4.30 -15.02
C ASN A 87 3.37 4.41 -13.49
N LEU A 88 3.38 5.62 -12.98
CA LEU A 88 3.01 5.91 -11.59
C LEU A 88 1.57 5.42 -11.32
N VAL A 89 0.63 5.73 -12.22
CA VAL A 89 -0.76 5.29 -12.13
C VAL A 89 -0.87 3.76 -12.21
N LYS A 90 -0.08 3.08 -13.05
CA LYS A 90 -0.04 1.61 -13.12
C LYS A 90 0.47 0.99 -11.81
N GLY A 91 1.59 1.48 -11.27
CA GLY A 91 2.17 0.98 -10.02
C GLY A 91 1.24 1.16 -8.83
N LEU A 92 0.65 2.34 -8.69
CA LEU A 92 -0.35 2.62 -7.69
C LEU A 92 -1.62 1.77 -7.90
N ASN A 93 -2.01 1.49 -9.14
CA ASN A 93 -3.12 0.58 -9.48
C ASN A 93 -2.87 -0.86 -9.03
N ILE A 94 -1.65 -1.29 -8.88
CA ILE A 94 -1.29 -2.63 -8.40
C ILE A 94 -1.37 -2.72 -6.86
N GLY A 95 -1.35 -1.61 -6.14
CA GLY A 95 -1.43 -1.54 -4.68
C GLY A 95 -0.07 -1.34 -4.02
N ALA A 96 0.86 -0.69 -4.72
CA ALA A 96 2.09 -0.21 -4.11
C ALA A 96 1.79 0.82 -3.01
N ASP A 97 2.63 0.81 -1.99
CA ASP A 97 2.51 1.69 -0.83
C ASP A 97 3.28 3.00 -1.04
N ASP A 98 4.31 3.00 -1.90
CA ASP A 98 5.08 4.18 -2.28
C ASP A 98 5.86 3.95 -3.59
N TYR A 99 6.54 4.98 -4.05
CA TYR A 99 7.25 5.03 -5.32
C TYR A 99 8.49 5.93 -5.22
N ILE A 100 9.62 5.49 -5.77
CA ILE A 100 10.88 6.23 -5.79
C ILE A 100 11.41 6.25 -7.23
N SER A 101 11.71 7.43 -7.76
CA SER A 101 12.31 7.57 -9.09
C SER A 101 13.85 7.43 -9.03
N LYS A 102 14.43 6.76 -10.04
CA LYS A 102 15.85 6.80 -10.30
C LYS A 102 16.20 8.15 -10.97
N PRO A 103 17.32 8.83 -10.65
CA PRO A 103 18.41 8.38 -9.80
C PRO A 103 18.07 8.42 -8.29
N LEU A 104 18.52 7.39 -7.56
CA LEU A 104 18.18 7.20 -6.15
C LEU A 104 18.90 8.19 -5.24
N SER A 105 18.12 8.92 -4.44
CA SER A 105 18.64 9.61 -3.26
C SER A 105 18.54 8.70 -2.04
N MET A 106 19.65 8.26 -1.46
CA MET A 106 19.64 7.39 -0.29
C MET A 106 18.93 8.03 0.91
N LYS A 107 18.97 9.36 1.01
CA LYS A 107 18.21 10.11 2.03
C LYS A 107 16.70 9.92 1.82
N GLU A 108 16.25 9.97 0.59
CA GLU A 108 14.84 9.77 0.23
C GLU A 108 14.44 8.30 0.46
N VAL A 109 15.23 7.33 -0.01
CA VAL A 109 14.99 5.89 0.21
C VAL A 109 14.81 5.59 1.69
N LYS A 110 15.77 6.00 2.54
CA LYS A 110 15.70 5.80 3.99
C LYS A 110 14.46 6.45 4.62
N ALA A 111 14.11 7.66 4.22
CA ALA A 111 12.93 8.35 4.72
C ALA A 111 11.63 7.62 4.36
N ARG A 112 11.49 7.18 3.10
CA ARG A 112 10.30 6.45 2.62
C ARG A 112 10.18 5.07 3.24
N VAL A 113 11.28 4.30 3.33
CA VAL A 113 11.30 2.99 4.01
C VAL A 113 10.83 3.13 5.45
N ARG A 114 11.39 4.08 6.21
CA ARG A 114 10.96 4.33 7.59
C ARG A 114 9.48 4.73 7.68
N ALA A 115 9.01 5.58 6.77
CA ALA A 115 7.63 6.04 6.74
C ALA A 115 6.65 4.89 6.47
N VAL A 116 6.96 4.02 5.50
CA VAL A 116 6.13 2.85 5.17
C VAL A 116 6.15 1.83 6.31
N LEU A 117 7.33 1.51 6.90
CA LEU A 117 7.43 0.57 8.02
C LEU A 117 6.73 1.06 9.29
N ARG A 118 6.84 2.36 9.61
CA ARG A 118 6.10 2.94 10.75
C ARG A 118 4.60 2.74 10.61
N ARG A 119 4.06 2.89 9.39
CA ARG A 119 2.65 2.63 9.08
C ARG A 119 2.28 1.17 9.28
N SER A 120 3.14 0.26 8.82
CA SER A 120 2.93 -1.19 8.98
C SER A 120 2.99 -1.60 10.46
N ALA A 121 3.92 -1.03 11.23
CA ALA A 121 4.06 -1.32 12.67
C ALA A 121 2.89 -0.78 13.51
N GLN A 122 2.31 0.36 13.16
CA GLN A 122 1.11 0.90 13.84
C GLN A 122 -0.14 0.08 13.57
N SER A 123 -0.07 -0.90 12.68
CA SER A 123 -1.15 -1.87 12.40
C SER A 123 -1.02 -3.15 13.21
N GLN A 124 0.02 -3.34 14.05
CA GLN A 124 0.09 -4.43 15.02
C GLN A 124 -0.56 -3.99 16.34
N PRO A 125 -1.39 -4.84 16.97
CA PRO A 125 -2.02 -4.50 18.23
C PRO A 125 -0.95 -4.41 19.32
N GLN A 126 -0.65 -3.19 19.79
CA GLN A 126 0.02 -3.03 21.07
C GLN A 126 -0.96 -3.41 22.20
N PRO A 127 -0.53 -4.19 23.19
CA PRO A 127 -1.32 -4.38 24.40
C PRO A 127 -1.18 -3.13 25.27
N ALA A 128 -2.09 -2.18 25.12
CA ALA A 128 -2.23 -1.07 26.02
C ALA A 128 -3.68 -0.93 26.45
N ALA A 129 -3.90 -0.88 27.74
CA ALA A 129 -5.16 -0.87 28.44
C ALA A 129 -6.11 0.27 28.05
N ALA A 130 -7.39 -0.11 27.79
CA ALA A 130 -8.66 0.62 27.92
C ALA A 130 -8.89 1.92 27.12
N PRO A 131 -10.12 2.23 26.69
CA PRO A 131 -11.40 1.55 26.87
C PRO A 131 -11.97 0.95 25.57
N GLN A 132 -12.89 0.01 25.69
CA GLN A 132 -13.60 -0.66 24.59
C GLN A 132 -14.42 0.33 23.75
N THR A 133 -13.80 0.83 22.67
CA THR A 133 -14.55 1.42 21.57
C THR A 133 -14.72 0.35 20.50
N ASN A 134 -15.92 0.22 19.95
CA ASN A 134 -16.30 -0.76 18.93
C ASN A 134 -15.20 -0.98 17.89
N SER A 135 -14.46 -2.09 18.02
CA SER A 135 -13.39 -2.45 17.10
C SER A 135 -13.91 -2.87 15.71
N LYS A 136 -15.23 -2.95 15.55
CA LYS A 136 -15.89 -3.36 14.31
C LYS A 136 -16.77 -2.25 13.77
N ILE A 137 -16.64 -1.98 12.47
CA ILE A 137 -17.54 -1.11 11.73
C ILE A 137 -18.40 -2.02 10.86
N VAL A 138 -19.73 -1.88 11.00
CA VAL A 138 -20.70 -2.63 10.20
C VAL A 138 -21.56 -1.65 9.41
N TYR A 139 -21.65 -1.90 8.12
CA TYR A 139 -22.57 -1.19 7.23
C TYR A 139 -23.19 -2.20 6.27
N GLU A 140 -24.48 -2.47 6.45
CA GLU A 140 -25.21 -3.52 5.69
C GLU A 140 -24.41 -4.83 5.68
N GLY A 141 -23.97 -5.33 4.53
CA GLY A 141 -23.14 -6.54 4.41
C GLY A 141 -21.65 -6.32 4.54
N ILE A 142 -21.19 -5.07 4.70
CA ILE A 142 -19.76 -4.77 4.92
C ILE A 142 -19.47 -4.82 6.43
N MET A 143 -18.47 -5.59 6.82
CA MET A 143 -17.95 -5.60 8.19
C MET A 143 -16.43 -5.43 8.15
N LEU A 144 -15.93 -4.41 8.84
CA LEU A 144 -14.50 -4.18 9.06
C LEU A 144 -14.15 -4.47 10.52
N ASP A 145 -13.13 -5.27 10.75
CA ASP A 145 -12.48 -5.39 12.04
C ASP A 145 -11.23 -4.50 12.06
N LEU A 146 -11.29 -3.42 12.83
CA LEU A 146 -10.23 -2.41 12.90
C LEU A 146 -8.98 -2.94 13.60
N ASN A 147 -9.13 -3.95 14.50
CA ASN A 147 -8.02 -4.53 15.22
C ASN A 147 -7.32 -5.60 14.38
N ALA A 148 -8.10 -6.54 13.82
CA ALA A 148 -7.57 -7.59 12.96
C ALA A 148 -7.19 -7.11 11.57
N LYS A 149 -7.58 -5.87 11.17
CA LYS A 149 -7.42 -5.30 9.82
C LYS A 149 -8.01 -6.20 8.72
N THR A 150 -9.08 -6.90 9.05
CA THR A 150 -9.82 -7.76 8.13
C THR A 150 -11.15 -7.13 7.73
N ALA A 151 -11.63 -7.52 6.57
CA ALA A 151 -12.92 -7.05 6.07
C ALA A 151 -13.70 -8.20 5.43
N THR A 152 -15.00 -8.17 5.61
CA THR A 152 -15.93 -9.07 4.90
C THR A 152 -16.98 -8.27 4.17
N CYS A 153 -17.46 -8.81 3.06
CA CYS A 153 -18.57 -8.26 2.31
C CYS A 153 -19.53 -9.40 1.96
N ASP A 154 -20.77 -9.30 2.42
CA ASP A 154 -21.79 -10.33 2.29
C ASP A 154 -21.29 -11.72 2.76
N GLY A 155 -20.56 -11.74 3.88
CA GLY A 155 -19.99 -12.93 4.49
C GLY A 155 -18.74 -13.49 3.77
N ARG A 156 -18.27 -12.86 2.72
CA ARG A 156 -17.02 -13.24 2.01
C ARG A 156 -15.88 -12.35 2.48
N GLU A 157 -14.75 -12.93 2.82
CA GLU A 157 -13.55 -12.19 3.16
C GLU A 157 -13.01 -11.46 1.93
N LEU A 158 -12.67 -10.19 2.11
CA LEU A 158 -12.05 -9.34 1.08
C LEU A 158 -10.62 -9.02 1.47
N VAL A 159 -9.71 -9.28 0.54
CA VAL A 159 -8.31 -8.91 0.70
C VAL A 159 -8.13 -7.46 0.24
N PHE A 160 -7.88 -6.56 1.20
CA PHE A 160 -7.54 -5.17 0.94
C PHE A 160 -6.05 -4.91 1.07
N THR A 161 -5.54 -4.00 0.26
CA THR A 161 -4.28 -3.33 0.61
C THR A 161 -4.54 -2.45 1.84
N LYS A 162 -3.46 -2.08 2.55
CA LYS A 162 -3.56 -1.20 3.72
C LYS A 162 -4.34 0.07 3.38
N LEU A 163 -4.01 0.70 2.26
CA LEU A 163 -4.62 1.96 1.84
C LEU A 163 -6.11 1.82 1.51
N GLU A 164 -6.49 0.74 0.84
CA GLU A 164 -7.91 0.46 0.57
C GLU A 164 -8.70 0.24 1.85
N PHE A 165 -8.10 -0.46 2.82
CA PHE A 165 -8.71 -0.67 4.13
C PHE A 165 -8.88 0.65 4.89
N GLU A 166 -7.84 1.49 4.93
CA GLU A 166 -7.89 2.81 5.60
C GLU A 166 -8.92 3.73 4.95
N LEU A 167 -8.98 3.78 3.61
CA LEU A 167 -9.99 4.55 2.88
C LEU A 167 -11.41 4.08 3.19
N LEU A 168 -11.66 2.77 3.15
CA LEU A 168 -12.99 2.23 3.46
C LEU A 168 -13.37 2.50 4.90
N SER A 169 -12.45 2.27 5.83
CA SER A 169 -12.62 2.55 7.27
C SER A 169 -12.95 4.02 7.50
N PHE A 170 -12.20 4.93 6.86
CA PHE A 170 -12.41 6.37 6.97
C PHE A 170 -13.80 6.78 6.47
N PHE A 171 -14.21 6.30 5.31
CA PHE A 171 -15.52 6.59 4.75
C PHE A 171 -16.67 6.07 5.60
N LEU A 172 -16.55 4.86 6.13
CA LEU A 172 -17.60 4.27 6.96
C LEU A 172 -17.72 4.94 8.34
N GLN A 173 -16.62 5.51 8.84
CA GLN A 173 -16.62 6.31 10.08
C GLN A 173 -17.21 7.71 9.87
N HIS A 174 -17.17 8.22 8.64
CA HIS A 174 -17.61 9.58 8.32
C HIS A 174 -18.64 9.60 7.17
N PRO A 175 -19.76 8.89 7.31
CA PRO A 175 -20.75 8.82 6.24
C PRO A 175 -21.40 10.18 5.97
N ASN A 176 -21.85 10.37 4.72
CA ASN A 176 -22.54 11.56 4.24
C ASN A 176 -21.73 12.88 4.29
N LYS A 177 -20.42 12.78 4.57
CA LYS A 177 -19.51 13.92 4.53
C LYS A 177 -18.64 13.87 3.29
N VAL A 178 -18.54 15.01 2.59
CA VAL A 178 -17.68 15.16 1.41
C VAL A 178 -16.27 15.49 1.88
N TYR A 179 -15.29 14.79 1.34
CA TYR A 179 -13.86 15.03 1.57
C TYR A 179 -13.19 15.32 0.24
N SER A 180 -12.40 16.40 0.21
CA SER A 180 -11.58 16.71 -0.94
C SER A 180 -10.48 15.64 -1.13
N ARG A 181 -9.84 15.62 -2.30
CA ARG A 181 -8.68 14.76 -2.53
C ARG A 181 -7.57 15.04 -1.53
N GLU A 182 -7.34 16.31 -1.27
CA GLU A 182 -6.35 16.78 -0.29
C GLU A 182 -6.68 16.30 1.14
N ASP A 183 -7.95 16.34 1.56
CA ASP A 183 -8.38 15.83 2.85
C ASP A 183 -8.14 14.31 2.96
N LEU A 184 -8.49 13.56 1.91
CA LEU A 184 -8.26 12.12 1.88
C LEU A 184 -6.76 11.80 1.91
N LEU A 185 -5.93 12.56 1.19
CA LEU A 185 -4.49 12.43 1.26
C LEU A 185 -3.97 12.69 2.68
N LYS A 186 -4.42 13.73 3.34
CA LYS A 186 -4.01 14.05 4.73
C LYS A 186 -4.40 12.97 5.74
N HIS A 187 -5.53 12.30 5.55
CA HIS A 187 -6.04 11.32 6.53
C HIS A 187 -5.60 9.89 6.25
N CYS A 188 -5.55 9.50 4.98
CA CYS A 188 -5.28 8.11 4.60
C CYS A 188 -3.86 7.91 4.06
N TRP A 189 -3.18 8.97 3.63
CA TRP A 189 -1.79 8.96 3.21
C TRP A 189 -0.89 9.63 4.24
N PRO A 190 0.41 9.34 4.26
CA PRO A 190 1.33 10.02 5.13
C PRO A 190 1.56 11.47 4.71
N GLN A 191 1.76 12.33 5.68
CA GLN A 191 2.01 13.75 5.44
C GLN A 191 3.36 14.04 4.76
N ASP A 192 4.28 13.07 4.79
CA ASP A 192 5.64 13.22 4.28
C ASP A 192 5.79 12.79 2.80
N VAL A 193 4.69 12.43 2.13
CA VAL A 193 4.71 11.95 0.74
C VAL A 193 3.97 12.94 -0.14
N VAL A 194 4.69 13.53 -1.09
CA VAL A 194 4.06 14.29 -2.18
C VAL A 194 3.39 13.29 -3.10
N VAL A 195 2.10 13.11 -2.96
CA VAL A 195 1.29 12.23 -3.79
C VAL A 195 0.38 13.08 -4.66
N LEU A 196 0.29 12.76 -5.95
CA LEU A 196 -0.59 13.47 -6.86
C LEU A 196 -2.07 13.18 -6.53
N ASP A 197 -2.94 14.16 -6.71
CA ASP A 197 -4.39 14.05 -6.49
C ASP A 197 -5.03 12.86 -7.22
N ARG A 198 -4.51 12.50 -8.40
CA ARG A 198 -4.96 11.33 -9.19
C ARG A 198 -4.79 10.00 -8.49
N THR A 199 -3.86 9.89 -7.53
CA THR A 199 -3.69 8.67 -6.73
C THR A 199 -4.94 8.33 -5.93
N VAL A 200 -5.64 9.35 -5.44
CA VAL A 200 -6.92 9.17 -4.74
C VAL A 200 -7.96 8.56 -5.69
N ASP A 201 -8.12 9.11 -6.90
CA ASP A 201 -9.13 8.67 -7.87
C ASP A 201 -8.96 7.19 -8.25
N VAL A 202 -7.71 6.78 -8.40
CA VAL A 202 -7.35 5.39 -8.71
C VAL A 202 -7.74 4.45 -7.56
N ASN A 203 -7.37 4.80 -6.33
CA ASN A 203 -7.68 3.96 -5.16
C ASN A 203 -9.20 3.91 -4.89
N ILE A 204 -9.91 5.00 -5.09
CA ILE A 204 -11.39 5.02 -5.03
C ILE A 204 -12.00 4.09 -6.08
N THR A 205 -11.48 4.10 -7.30
CA THR A 205 -11.98 3.23 -8.39
C THR A 205 -11.78 1.75 -8.05
N ARG A 206 -10.65 1.39 -7.45
CA ARG A 206 -10.35 0.02 -7.01
C ARG A 206 -11.22 -0.39 -5.84
N LEU A 207 -11.33 0.47 -4.84
CA LEU A 207 -12.16 0.24 -3.68
C LEU A 207 -13.62 -0.04 -4.09
N ARG A 208 -14.18 0.78 -5.00
CA ARG A 208 -15.52 0.58 -5.55
C ARG A 208 -15.68 -0.81 -6.18
N LYS A 209 -14.69 -1.27 -6.95
CA LYS A 209 -14.72 -2.61 -7.57
C LYS A 209 -14.68 -3.72 -6.54
N LYS A 210 -13.82 -3.58 -5.52
CA LYS A 210 -13.64 -4.63 -4.48
C LYS A 210 -14.87 -4.81 -3.61
N ILE A 211 -15.53 -3.73 -3.21
CA ILE A 211 -16.76 -3.80 -2.39
C ILE A 211 -18.03 -4.05 -3.21
N GLY A 212 -17.88 -4.32 -4.51
CA GLY A 212 -18.96 -4.75 -5.37
C GLY A 212 -20.10 -3.72 -5.47
N HIS A 213 -21.34 -4.14 -5.21
CA HIS A 213 -22.50 -3.26 -5.33
C HIS A 213 -22.51 -2.10 -4.32
N TYR A 214 -21.83 -2.24 -3.18
CA TYR A 214 -21.63 -1.14 -2.22
C TYR A 214 -20.72 -0.04 -2.76
N GLY A 215 -19.94 -0.30 -3.80
CA GLY A 215 -19.13 0.72 -4.47
C GLY A 215 -19.93 1.92 -4.98
N LYS A 216 -21.23 1.73 -5.21
CA LYS A 216 -22.16 2.81 -5.61
C LYS A 216 -22.37 3.83 -4.48
N GLN A 217 -22.15 3.49 -3.22
CA GLN A 217 -22.25 4.38 -2.06
C GLN A 217 -21.10 5.37 -1.99
N ILE A 218 -19.95 5.04 -2.56
CA ILE A 218 -18.85 5.99 -2.69
C ILE A 218 -19.17 6.91 -3.87
N LYS A 219 -19.69 8.10 -3.60
CA LYS A 219 -20.08 9.09 -4.63
C LYS A 219 -18.94 10.04 -4.94
N THR A 220 -18.82 10.40 -6.22
CA THR A 220 -17.99 11.51 -6.66
C THR A 220 -18.81 12.78 -6.64
N ARG A 221 -18.35 13.80 -5.93
CA ARG A 221 -18.88 15.16 -5.96
C ARG A 221 -17.94 16.00 -6.83
N VAL A 222 -18.36 16.23 -8.08
CA VAL A 222 -17.54 16.91 -9.08
C VAL A 222 -17.07 18.27 -8.54
N GLY A 223 -15.76 18.52 -8.59
CA GLY A 223 -15.15 19.74 -8.06
C GLY A 223 -14.91 19.74 -6.53
N TYR A 224 -15.52 18.80 -5.78
CA TYR A 224 -15.42 18.77 -4.31
C TYR A 224 -14.69 17.55 -3.75
N GLY A 225 -14.78 16.38 -4.39
CA GLY A 225 -14.13 15.17 -3.91
C GLY A 225 -15.06 13.96 -3.83
N TYR A 226 -15.00 13.23 -2.71
CA TYR A 226 -15.70 11.97 -2.52
C TYR A 226 -16.45 11.92 -1.19
N CYS A 227 -17.54 11.17 -1.15
CA CYS A 227 -18.28 10.86 0.07
C CYS A 227 -18.84 9.44 0.02
N PHE A 228 -19.07 8.84 1.17
CA PHE A 228 -19.82 7.61 1.31
C PHE A 228 -21.26 7.98 1.74
N GLU A 229 -22.23 7.64 0.92
CA GLU A 229 -23.66 7.89 1.21
C GLU A 229 -24.26 6.65 1.86
N LYS A 230 -24.85 6.83 3.04
CA LYS A 230 -25.69 5.83 3.71
C LYS A 230 -27.11 5.95 3.24
#